data_479a322d4e0012940729ef961163ff7e
#
_entry.id   479a322d4e0012940729ef961163ff7e
#
_cell.length_a   1.000
_cell.length_b   1.000
_cell.length_c   1.000
_cell.angle_alpha   90.00
_cell.angle_beta   90.00
_cell.angle_gamma   90.00
#
_symmetry.space_group_name_H-M   'P 1'
#
loop_
_entity.id
_entity.type
_entity.pdbx_description
1 polymer ?
#
loop_
_entity_poly.entity_id
_entity_poly.type
_entity_poly.pdbx_seq_one_letter_code
_entity_poly.pdbx_strand_id
1 'polypeptide(L)'
;MTSIIDPKEFTDVVTELRSFFLSKNFYEVHTQNRLSILAACEDPETVATYNYADNIWPLPQTGQMWLEYELLNNPKAEGFFCVSTSYRAEPNPVPGRHETIFPMFEFEMKGGVKELQDMEWELLSLIHI
;
A
#
# COMPACT_ATOMS: atom_id res chain seq x y z
N MET A 1 -14.33 -2.72 -16.63
CA MET A 1 -14.73 -3.76 -15.65
C MET A 1 -13.48 -4.06 -14.85
N THR A 2 -13.50 -3.85 -13.55
CA THR A 2 -12.38 -4.23 -12.67
C THR A 2 -12.17 -5.73 -12.75
N SER A 3 -10.92 -6.17 -12.83
CA SER A 3 -10.60 -7.59 -12.78
C SER A 3 -11.06 -8.17 -11.44
N ILE A 4 -11.60 -9.38 -11.49
CA ILE A 4 -11.96 -10.10 -10.27
C ILE A 4 -10.68 -10.74 -9.74
N ILE A 5 -10.32 -10.39 -8.51
CA ILE A 5 -9.18 -10.98 -7.83
C ILE A 5 -9.56 -12.39 -7.38
N ASP A 6 -8.76 -13.38 -7.75
CA ASP A 6 -8.94 -14.75 -7.25
C ASP A 6 -8.67 -14.79 -5.74
N PRO A 7 -9.65 -15.23 -4.90
CA PRO A 7 -9.49 -15.19 -3.45
C PRO A 7 -8.39 -16.13 -2.94
N LYS A 8 -8.13 -17.24 -3.64
CA LYS A 8 -7.09 -18.17 -3.24
C LYS A 8 -5.72 -17.59 -3.51
N GLU A 9 -5.48 -17.10 -4.72
CA GLU A 9 -4.22 -16.45 -5.09
C GLU A 9 -3.93 -15.25 -4.19
N PHE A 10 -4.93 -14.41 -3.93
CA PHE A 10 -4.80 -13.28 -3.01
C PHE A 10 -4.40 -13.74 -1.60
N THR A 11 -5.05 -14.79 -1.08
CA THR A 11 -4.75 -15.32 0.25
C THR A 11 -3.33 -15.87 0.31
N ASP A 12 -2.92 -16.64 -0.68
CA ASP A 12 -1.58 -17.25 -0.74
C ASP A 12 -0.50 -16.14 -0.75
N VAL A 13 -0.61 -15.18 -1.65
CA VAL A 13 0.34 -14.07 -1.78
C VAL A 13 0.41 -13.21 -0.52
N VAL A 14 -0.73 -12.77 0.00
CA VAL A 14 -0.77 -11.88 1.18
C VAL A 14 -0.28 -12.60 2.44
N THR A 15 -0.54 -13.89 2.57
CA THR A 15 -0.05 -14.68 3.71
C THR A 15 1.48 -14.79 3.69
N GLU A 16 2.07 -15.06 2.54
CA GLU A 16 3.54 -15.12 2.40
C GLU A 16 4.19 -13.74 2.68
N LEU A 17 3.64 -12.67 2.12
CA LEU A 17 4.14 -11.32 2.36
C LEU A 17 4.04 -10.93 3.84
N ARG A 18 2.91 -11.21 4.49
CA ARG A 18 2.75 -10.97 5.94
C ARG A 18 3.77 -11.75 6.76
N SER A 19 3.94 -13.04 6.45
CA SER A 19 4.90 -13.90 7.15
C SER A 19 6.32 -13.37 7.03
N PHE A 20 6.70 -12.90 5.83
CA PHE A 20 8.00 -12.29 5.58
C PHE A 20 8.24 -11.05 6.45
N PHE A 21 7.33 -10.06 6.43
CA PHE A 21 7.51 -8.82 7.17
C PHE A 21 7.39 -9.03 8.69
N LEU A 22 6.50 -9.91 9.16
CA LEU A 22 6.42 -10.27 10.58
C LEU A 22 7.71 -10.94 11.06
N SER A 23 8.36 -11.78 10.24
CA SER A 23 9.65 -12.39 10.59
C SER A 23 10.78 -11.37 10.76
N LYS A 24 10.63 -10.19 10.17
CA LYS A 24 11.55 -9.05 10.30
C LYS A 24 11.16 -8.07 11.41
N ASN A 25 10.22 -8.44 12.27
CA ASN A 25 9.68 -7.61 13.35
C ASN A 25 8.99 -6.31 12.88
N PHE A 26 8.40 -6.34 11.70
CA PHE A 26 7.53 -5.27 11.24
C PHE A 26 6.13 -5.43 11.84
N TYR A 27 5.41 -4.34 12.00
CA TYR A 27 4.02 -4.33 12.45
C TYR A 27 3.06 -4.04 11.29
N GLU A 28 1.93 -4.72 11.26
CA GLU A 28 0.86 -4.42 10.30
C GLU A 28 0.05 -3.22 10.77
N VAL A 29 -0.16 -2.25 9.88
CA VAL A 29 -0.94 -1.04 10.14
C VAL A 29 -2.31 -1.16 9.49
N HIS A 30 -3.36 -0.86 10.24
CA HIS A 30 -4.68 -0.65 9.67
C HIS A 30 -4.79 0.79 9.17
N THR A 31 -4.69 0.96 7.86
CA THR A 31 -4.80 2.28 7.22
C THR A 31 -6.23 2.82 7.32
N GLN A 32 -6.35 4.12 7.57
CA GLN A 32 -7.64 4.81 7.66
C GLN A 32 -7.79 5.78 6.51
N ASN A 33 -8.96 5.78 5.85
CA ASN A 33 -9.21 6.56 4.65
C ASN A 33 -9.64 8.01 4.92
N ARG A 34 -9.34 8.54 6.09
CA ARG A 34 -9.77 9.89 6.52
C ARG A 34 -8.66 10.94 6.59
N LEU A 35 -7.47 10.62 6.14
CA LEU A 35 -6.41 11.62 6.06
C LEU A 35 -6.54 12.41 4.76
N SER A 36 -6.30 13.71 4.87
CA SER A 36 -6.28 14.60 3.72
C SER A 36 -5.04 14.43 2.82
N ILE A 37 -4.01 13.76 3.35
CA ILE A 37 -2.77 13.48 2.60
C ILE A 37 -2.67 11.97 2.45
N LEU A 38 -2.95 11.47 1.25
CA LEU A 38 -2.96 10.04 0.96
C LEU A 38 -1.78 9.60 0.09
N ALA A 39 -1.01 10.58 -0.42
CA ALA A 39 0.21 10.30 -1.17
C ALA A 39 1.05 11.58 -1.33
N ALA A 40 2.37 11.43 -1.31
CA ALA A 40 3.30 12.52 -1.51
C ALA A 40 3.63 12.80 -2.98
N CYS A 41 3.43 11.83 -3.87
CA CYS A 41 3.88 11.87 -5.28
C CYS A 41 2.82 11.40 -6.27
N GLU A 42 1.56 11.39 -5.87
CA GLU A 42 0.45 11.00 -6.73
C GLU A 42 0.01 12.12 -7.64
N ASP A 43 -0.51 11.74 -8.80
CA ASP A 43 -1.11 12.69 -9.71
C ASP A 43 -2.45 13.19 -9.15
N PRO A 44 -2.59 14.49 -8.85
CA PRO A 44 -3.82 15.03 -8.29
C PRO A 44 -5.03 14.88 -9.24
N GLU A 45 -4.81 14.69 -10.55
CA GLU A 45 -5.91 14.46 -11.51
C GLU A 45 -6.54 13.06 -11.36
N THR A 46 -5.84 12.13 -10.72
CA THR A 46 -6.33 10.75 -10.48
C THR A 46 -6.94 10.55 -9.09
N VAL A 47 -7.05 11.60 -8.28
CA VAL A 47 -7.68 11.53 -6.96
C VAL A 47 -9.19 11.46 -7.09
N ALA A 48 -9.79 10.36 -6.63
CA ALA A 48 -11.22 10.26 -6.43
C ALA A 48 -11.62 10.74 -5.03
N THR A 49 -12.85 11.24 -4.89
CA THR A 49 -13.38 11.68 -3.60
C THR A 49 -14.71 10.99 -3.29
N TYR A 50 -15.06 10.93 -2.01
CA TYR A 50 -16.36 10.44 -1.56
C TYR A 50 -16.94 11.37 -0.49
N ASN A 51 -18.27 11.38 -0.39
CA ASN A 51 -18.98 12.13 0.65
C ASN A 51 -19.34 11.19 1.80
N TYR A 52 -18.95 11.56 3.01
CA TYR A 52 -19.30 10.85 4.22
C TYR A 52 -19.49 11.81 5.38
N ALA A 53 -20.65 11.73 6.04
CA ALA A 53 -21.01 12.58 7.19
C ALA A 53 -20.79 14.07 6.89
N ASP A 54 -21.33 14.55 5.78
CA ASP A 54 -21.26 15.92 5.27
C ASP A 54 -19.84 16.46 4.99
N ASN A 55 -18.87 15.58 4.91
CA ASN A 55 -17.50 15.91 4.53
C ASN A 55 -17.11 15.19 3.25
N ILE A 56 -16.33 15.88 2.42
CA ILE A 56 -15.72 15.30 1.23
C ILE A 56 -14.31 14.82 1.59
N TRP A 57 -14.07 13.55 1.38
CA TRP A 57 -12.80 12.88 1.66
C TRP A 57 -12.19 12.32 0.39
N PRO A 58 -10.87 12.36 0.21
CA PRO A 58 -10.23 11.63 -0.86
C PRO A 58 -10.26 10.13 -0.59
N LEU A 59 -10.41 9.34 -1.65
CA LEU A 59 -10.13 7.91 -1.61
C LEU A 59 -8.63 7.66 -1.67
N PRO A 60 -8.10 6.70 -0.92
CA PRO A 60 -6.67 6.46 -0.85
C PRO A 60 -6.11 5.94 -2.17
N GLN A 61 -4.95 6.45 -2.55
CA GLN A 61 -4.15 5.93 -3.64
C GLN A 61 -3.02 5.02 -3.13
N THR A 62 -2.65 5.21 -1.86
CA THR A 62 -1.59 4.46 -1.18
C THR A 62 -1.82 4.46 0.33
N GLY A 63 -1.28 3.48 1.04
CA GLY A 63 -1.17 3.46 2.49
C GLY A 63 0.15 4.04 3.03
N GLN A 64 1.05 4.47 2.15
CA GLN A 64 2.41 4.87 2.50
C GLN A 64 2.47 5.98 3.56
N MET A 65 1.62 7.00 3.45
CA MET A 65 1.59 8.12 4.42
C MET A 65 1.22 7.66 5.84
N TRP A 66 0.38 6.62 5.96
CA TRP A 66 0.09 6.00 7.25
C TRP A 66 1.29 5.23 7.80
N LEU A 67 2.01 4.52 6.95
CA LEU A 67 3.20 3.79 7.35
C LEU A 67 4.30 4.75 7.81
N GLU A 68 4.52 5.84 7.10
CA GLU A 68 5.46 6.89 7.46
C GLU A 68 5.06 7.56 8.79
N TYR A 69 3.79 7.89 8.96
CA TYR A 69 3.27 8.44 10.20
C TYR A 69 3.56 7.52 11.41
N GLU A 70 3.29 6.23 11.26
CA GLU A 70 3.58 5.25 12.31
C GLU A 70 5.09 5.11 12.57
N LEU A 71 5.91 5.13 11.52
CA LEU A 71 7.37 5.04 11.67
C LEU A 71 7.95 6.27 12.40
N LEU A 72 7.44 7.45 12.12
CA LEU A 72 7.83 8.69 12.80
C LEU A 72 7.41 8.70 14.28
N ASN A 73 6.22 8.17 14.60
CA ASN A 73 5.73 8.11 15.97
C ASN A 73 6.32 6.96 16.78
N ASN A 74 6.83 5.94 16.13
CA ASN A 74 7.38 4.75 16.77
C ASN A 74 8.85 4.51 16.36
N PRO A 75 9.78 5.39 16.76
CA PRO A 75 11.16 5.35 16.26
C PRO A 75 11.97 4.13 16.70
N LYS A 76 11.40 3.24 17.51
CA LYS A 76 12.03 1.98 17.93
C LYS A 76 11.59 0.79 17.07
N ALA A 77 10.53 0.94 16.26
CA ALA A 77 10.09 -0.12 15.36
C ALA A 77 11.08 -0.32 14.21
N GLU A 78 11.21 -1.54 13.73
CA GLU A 78 12.03 -1.86 12.55
C GLU A 78 11.35 -1.36 11.28
N GLY A 79 10.03 -1.49 11.19
CA GLY A 79 9.24 -1.02 10.09
C GLY A 79 7.74 -1.35 10.25
N PHE A 80 6.99 -0.91 9.29
CA PHE A 80 5.55 -1.11 9.21
C PHE A 80 5.17 -1.57 7.81
N PHE A 81 4.06 -2.30 7.70
CA PHE A 81 3.48 -2.69 6.42
C PHE A 81 1.96 -2.63 6.49
N CYS A 82 1.32 -2.58 5.33
CA CYS A 82 -0.12 -2.65 5.23
C CYS A 82 -0.58 -3.38 3.97
N VAL A 83 -1.79 -3.89 4.02
CA VAL A 83 -2.57 -4.28 2.85
C VAL A 83 -3.65 -3.25 2.67
N SER A 84 -3.61 -2.51 1.58
CA SER A 84 -4.52 -1.41 1.30
C SER A 84 -5.22 -1.60 -0.04
N THR A 85 -6.18 -0.75 -0.34
CA THR A 85 -6.80 -0.66 -1.67
C THR A 85 -6.42 0.68 -2.29
N SER A 86 -5.83 0.64 -3.48
CA SER A 86 -5.57 1.83 -4.28
C SER A 86 -6.77 2.17 -5.13
N TYR A 87 -7.15 3.44 -5.14
CA TYR A 87 -8.19 4.01 -5.98
C TYR A 87 -7.56 5.02 -6.94
N ARG A 88 -7.65 4.76 -8.24
CA ARG A 88 -7.07 5.57 -9.30
C ARG A 88 -8.18 6.05 -10.24
N ALA A 89 -8.57 7.30 -10.14
CA ALA A 89 -9.56 7.90 -11.03
C ALA A 89 -8.92 8.31 -12.37
N GLU A 90 -8.35 7.32 -13.06
CA GLU A 90 -7.71 7.55 -14.36
C GLU A 90 -8.71 8.12 -15.38
N PRO A 91 -8.46 9.29 -15.97
CA PRO A 91 -9.40 9.91 -16.90
C PRO A 91 -9.56 9.11 -18.21
N ASN A 92 -8.51 8.39 -18.63
CA ASN A 92 -8.50 7.60 -19.86
C ASN A 92 -7.86 6.22 -19.62
N PRO A 93 -8.46 5.34 -18.82
CA PRO A 93 -7.87 4.05 -18.53
C PRO A 93 -7.82 3.16 -19.77
N VAL A 94 -6.67 2.56 -20.03
CA VAL A 94 -6.50 1.60 -21.13
C VAL A 94 -6.91 0.22 -20.65
N PRO A 95 -7.95 -0.39 -21.23
CA PRO A 95 -8.41 -1.72 -20.84
C PRO A 95 -7.28 -2.77 -20.91
N GLY A 96 -7.16 -3.60 -19.86
CA GLY A 96 -6.14 -4.62 -19.74
C GLY A 96 -4.74 -4.10 -19.39
N ARG A 97 -4.57 -2.79 -19.22
CA ARG A 97 -3.31 -2.18 -18.80
C ARG A 97 -3.45 -1.31 -17.54
N HIS A 98 -4.56 -0.60 -17.40
CA HIS A 98 -4.84 0.27 -16.26
C HIS A 98 -5.98 -0.31 -15.44
N GLU A 99 -5.66 -0.77 -14.24
CA GLU A 99 -6.66 -1.06 -13.21
C GLU A 99 -6.92 0.21 -12.41
N THR A 100 -8.19 0.48 -12.12
CA THR A 100 -8.59 1.70 -11.38
C THR A 100 -8.82 1.46 -9.90
N ILE A 101 -8.99 0.21 -9.50
CA ILE A 101 -9.12 -0.21 -8.10
C ILE A 101 -8.39 -1.54 -7.96
N PHE A 102 -7.39 -1.59 -7.09
CA PHE A 102 -6.59 -2.80 -6.90
C PHE A 102 -5.99 -2.86 -5.49
N PRO A 103 -5.69 -4.07 -4.97
CA PRO A 103 -4.99 -4.21 -3.70
C PRO A 103 -3.53 -3.83 -3.85
N MET A 104 -2.98 -3.24 -2.81
CA MET A 104 -1.55 -2.96 -2.67
C MET A 104 -1.02 -3.57 -1.39
N PHE A 105 0.19 -4.10 -1.45
CA PHE A 105 0.99 -4.42 -0.29
C PHE A 105 2.15 -3.42 -0.23
N GLU A 106 2.25 -2.69 0.87
CA GLU A 106 3.20 -1.59 1.02
C GLU A 106 3.96 -1.75 2.33
N PHE A 107 5.19 -1.28 2.37
CA PHE A 107 5.98 -1.23 3.58
C PHE A 107 6.80 0.04 3.68
N GLU A 108 7.15 0.41 4.90
CA GLU A 108 8.01 1.54 5.24
C GLU A 108 9.00 1.12 6.31
N MET A 109 10.26 1.52 6.17
CA MET A 109 11.34 1.18 7.08
C MET A 109 12.36 2.29 7.19
N LYS A 110 13.16 2.23 8.25
CA LYS A 110 14.32 3.11 8.39
C LYS A 110 15.43 2.70 7.45
N GLY A 111 16.19 3.67 6.99
CA GLY A 111 17.35 3.43 6.16
C GLY A 111 17.37 4.34 4.93
N GLY A 112 18.30 4.04 4.06
CA GLY A 112 18.44 4.70 2.77
C GLY A 112 18.21 3.71 1.62
N VAL A 113 18.68 4.10 0.45
CA VAL A 113 18.52 3.31 -0.78
C VAL A 113 19.13 1.91 -0.66
N LYS A 114 20.25 1.77 0.06
CA LYS A 114 20.91 0.47 0.22
C LYS A 114 20.06 -0.51 1.02
N GLU A 115 19.55 -0.08 2.16
CA GLU A 115 18.69 -0.90 3.02
C GLU A 115 17.40 -1.29 2.29
N LEU A 116 16.82 -0.36 1.51
CA LEU A 116 15.66 -0.65 0.67
C LEU A 116 15.98 -1.70 -0.38
N GLN A 117 17.08 -1.57 -1.11
CA GLN A 117 17.50 -2.56 -2.12
C GLN A 117 17.74 -3.94 -1.49
N ASP A 118 18.39 -4.01 -0.33
CA ASP A 118 18.62 -5.27 0.36
C ASP A 118 17.29 -5.94 0.73
N MET A 119 16.31 -5.17 1.22
CA MET A 119 14.96 -5.66 1.51
C MET A 119 14.22 -6.13 0.26
N GLU A 120 14.29 -5.37 -0.82
CA GLU A 120 13.66 -5.73 -2.10
C GLU A 120 14.26 -7.01 -2.68
N TRP A 121 15.57 -7.21 -2.60
CA TRP A 121 16.22 -8.45 -3.03
C TRP A 121 15.73 -9.67 -2.24
N GLU A 122 15.60 -9.55 -0.93
CA GLU A 122 15.05 -10.63 -0.11
C GLU A 122 13.59 -10.92 -0.46
N LEU A 123 12.79 -9.87 -0.65
CA LEU A 123 11.39 -9.99 -1.05
C LEU A 123 11.22 -10.63 -2.43
N LEU A 124 12.02 -10.23 -3.42
CA LEU A 124 12.00 -10.83 -4.74
C LEU A 124 12.42 -12.30 -4.70
N SER A 125 13.38 -12.66 -3.85
CA SER A 125 13.78 -14.04 -3.65
C SER A 125 12.64 -14.92 -3.12
N LEU A 126 11.76 -14.35 -2.28
CA LEU A 126 10.56 -15.03 -1.79
C LEU A 126 9.54 -15.30 -2.91
N ILE A 127 9.37 -14.32 -3.80
CA ILE A 127 8.35 -14.39 -4.87
C ILE A 127 8.77 -15.35 -6.01
N HIS A 128 10.07 -15.57 -6.18
CA HIS A 128 10.62 -16.39 -7.27
C HIS A 128 10.89 -17.85 -6.87
N ILE A 129 10.42 -18.31 -5.76
CA ILE A 129 10.53 -19.73 -5.32
C ILE A 129 9.40 -20.57 -5.91
#